data_0ea5cdb2999da96b35ecba8365aea487
#
_entry.id   0ea5cdb2999da96b35ecba8365aea487
#
_cell.length_a   1.000
_cell.length_b   1.000
_cell.length_c   1.000
_cell.angle_alpha   90.00
_cell.angle_beta   90.00
_cell.angle_gamma   90.00
#
_symmetry.space_group_name_H-M   'P 1'
#
loop_
_entity.id
_entity.type
_entity.pdbx_description
1 polymer ?
#
loop_
_entity_poly.entity_id
_entity_poly.type
_entity_poly.pdbx_seq_one_letter_code
_entity_poly.pdbx_strand_id
1 'polypeptide(L)'
;MKRNAGAVTVDDVATHAGVSIKTVSRVLNHEPNISEKTRAKVVEAMQTLDYRPNPAARRLASKRADIIALVYDNPSDNYIVNIQHGALEACQALDYSLLLTPCNYRDPNLAEQIIQSARQRALAGIILTPPVSDVPSLITALDEAGIDYVRL
;
A
#
# COMPACT_ATOMS: atom_id res chain seq x y z
N MET A 1 -28.65 -10.90 20.23
CA MET A 1 -27.47 -10.94 19.33
C MET A 1 -26.23 -10.87 20.19
N LYS A 2 -25.45 -11.95 20.29
CA LYS A 2 -24.18 -11.98 21.04
C LYS A 2 -23.18 -11.12 20.28
N ARG A 3 -22.72 -10.00 20.89
CA ARG A 3 -21.51 -9.31 20.42
C ARG A 3 -20.38 -10.33 20.46
N ASN A 4 -19.81 -10.66 19.32
CA ASN A 4 -18.51 -11.31 19.29
C ASN A 4 -17.58 -10.47 20.18
N ALA A 5 -16.82 -11.12 21.06
CA ALA A 5 -15.72 -10.50 21.79
C ALA A 5 -14.67 -10.11 20.73
N GLY A 6 -14.92 -8.97 20.09
CA GLY A 6 -14.24 -8.53 18.91
C GLY A 6 -12.98 -7.78 19.26
N ALA A 7 -12.00 -7.87 18.38
CA ALA A 7 -10.79 -7.07 18.39
C ALA A 7 -11.11 -5.61 18.73
N VAL A 8 -10.26 -5.00 19.57
CA VAL A 8 -10.32 -3.57 19.91
C VAL A 8 -10.38 -2.73 18.65
N THR A 9 -11.28 -1.76 18.62
CA THR A 9 -11.54 -0.92 17.46
C THR A 9 -10.94 0.48 17.61
N VAL A 10 -10.89 1.25 16.54
CA VAL A 10 -10.48 2.67 16.59
C VAL A 10 -11.44 3.50 17.45
N ASP A 11 -12.71 3.09 17.55
CA ASP A 11 -13.74 3.74 18.37
C ASP A 11 -13.46 3.55 19.86
N ASP A 12 -13.02 2.37 20.25
CA ASP A 12 -12.61 2.08 21.63
C ASP A 12 -11.40 2.93 22.03
N VAL A 13 -10.41 3.09 21.13
CA VAL A 13 -9.25 3.97 21.33
C VAL A 13 -9.68 5.43 21.47
N ALA A 14 -10.56 5.91 20.62
CA ALA A 14 -11.08 7.28 20.65
C ALA A 14 -11.79 7.57 21.97
N THR A 15 -12.64 6.64 22.42
CA THR A 15 -13.36 6.70 23.68
C THR A 15 -12.39 6.72 24.87
N HIS A 16 -11.40 5.83 24.90
CA HIS A 16 -10.40 5.75 25.96
C HIS A 16 -9.51 6.98 26.05
N ALA A 17 -9.08 7.51 24.90
CA ALA A 17 -8.23 8.71 24.81
C ALA A 17 -9.03 10.03 25.05
N GLY A 18 -10.36 9.99 25.04
CA GLY A 18 -11.22 11.17 25.16
C GLY A 18 -11.09 12.11 23.94
N VAL A 19 -10.97 11.56 22.74
CA VAL A 19 -10.84 12.30 21.49
C VAL A 19 -11.80 11.75 20.42
N SER A 20 -11.94 12.46 19.30
CA SER A 20 -12.74 11.95 18.19
C SER A 20 -12.00 10.86 17.40
N ILE A 21 -12.73 9.94 16.73
CA ILE A 21 -12.18 8.96 15.80
C ILE A 21 -11.30 9.63 14.75
N LYS A 22 -11.73 10.80 14.24
CA LYS A 22 -10.95 11.60 13.29
C LYS A 22 -9.59 12.01 13.87
N THR A 23 -9.53 12.35 15.15
CA THR A 23 -8.28 12.70 15.83
C THR A 23 -7.37 11.48 15.96
N VAL A 24 -7.91 10.31 16.32
CA VAL A 24 -7.13 9.05 16.33
C VAL A 24 -6.56 8.75 14.94
N SER A 25 -7.40 8.83 13.90
CA SER A 25 -6.97 8.62 12.51
C SER A 25 -5.83 9.56 12.10
N ARG A 26 -5.91 10.84 12.46
CA ARG A 26 -4.86 11.83 12.16
C ARG A 26 -3.55 11.54 12.89
N VAL A 27 -3.63 11.04 14.13
CA VAL A 27 -2.45 10.58 14.88
C VAL A 27 -1.80 9.38 14.20
N LEU A 28 -2.61 8.39 13.80
CA LEU A 28 -2.15 7.18 13.11
C LEU A 28 -1.50 7.47 11.75
N ASN A 29 -1.99 8.50 11.06
CA ASN A 29 -1.46 8.94 9.76
C ASN A 29 -0.32 9.96 9.87
N HIS A 30 0.21 10.20 11.08
CA HIS A 30 1.28 11.17 11.34
C HIS A 30 1.00 12.57 10.77
N GLU A 31 -0.29 12.97 10.70
CA GLU A 31 -0.64 14.27 10.16
C GLU A 31 -0.02 15.40 11.00
N PRO A 32 0.42 16.50 10.35
CA PRO A 32 0.87 17.70 11.04
C PRO A 32 -0.28 18.37 11.81
N ASN A 33 0.05 19.26 12.73
CA ASN A 33 -0.91 20.07 13.51
C ASN A 33 -1.74 19.27 14.52
N ILE A 34 -1.16 18.25 15.13
CA ILE A 34 -1.70 17.59 16.32
C ILE A 34 -0.75 17.88 17.48
N SER A 35 -1.32 18.38 18.61
CA SER A 35 -0.51 18.67 19.78
C SER A 35 0.15 17.41 20.33
N GLU A 36 1.37 17.52 20.85
CA GLU A 36 2.09 16.40 21.48
C GLU A 36 1.27 15.78 22.63
N LYS A 37 0.55 16.62 23.39
CA LYS A 37 -0.36 16.15 24.44
C LYS A 37 -1.47 15.23 23.90
N THR A 38 -2.05 15.58 22.76
CA THR A 38 -3.09 14.75 22.11
C THR A 38 -2.50 13.47 21.55
N ARG A 39 -1.34 13.56 20.91
CA ARG A 39 -0.61 12.41 20.40
C ARG A 39 -0.29 11.40 21.49
N ALA A 40 0.27 11.88 22.62
CA ALA A 40 0.60 11.04 23.77
C ALA A 40 -0.62 10.29 24.33
N LYS A 41 -1.77 10.99 24.50
CA LYS A 41 -3.02 10.35 24.99
C LYS A 41 -3.49 9.21 24.07
N VAL A 42 -3.42 9.40 22.73
CA VAL A 42 -3.84 8.38 21.78
C VAL A 42 -2.90 7.19 21.80
N VAL A 43 -1.58 7.42 21.84
CA VAL A 43 -0.56 6.37 21.92
C VAL A 43 -0.72 5.56 23.22
N GLU A 44 -0.92 6.22 24.35
CA GLU A 44 -1.18 5.57 25.64
C GLU A 44 -2.44 4.71 25.59
N ALA A 45 -3.53 5.22 25.02
CA ALA A 45 -4.78 4.47 24.84
C ALA A 45 -4.58 3.22 23.97
N MET A 46 -3.82 3.34 22.88
CA MET A 46 -3.49 2.21 22.00
C MET A 46 -2.70 1.12 22.74
N GLN A 47 -1.71 1.52 23.53
CA GLN A 47 -0.89 0.60 24.33
C GLN A 47 -1.74 -0.11 25.41
N THR A 48 -2.56 0.66 26.13
CA THR A 48 -3.43 0.14 27.22
C THR A 48 -4.43 -0.88 26.70
N LEU A 49 -4.96 -0.65 25.49
CA LEU A 49 -5.97 -1.51 24.87
C LEU A 49 -5.38 -2.62 23.98
N ASP A 50 -4.04 -2.72 23.88
CA ASP A 50 -3.34 -3.55 22.86
C ASP A 50 -3.95 -3.38 21.46
N TYR A 51 -4.32 -2.13 21.14
CA TYR A 51 -4.88 -1.83 19.83
C TYR A 51 -3.79 -1.84 18.77
N ARG A 52 -4.01 -2.67 17.76
CA ARG A 52 -3.17 -2.69 16.54
C ARG A 52 -4.00 -2.19 15.37
N PRO A 53 -3.55 -1.12 14.68
CA PRO A 53 -4.25 -0.66 13.49
C PRO A 53 -4.45 -1.81 12.50
N ASN A 54 -5.70 -2.07 12.15
CA ASN A 54 -6.01 -3.08 11.13
C ASN A 54 -5.76 -2.48 9.73
N PRO A 55 -4.76 -2.98 8.98
CA PRO A 55 -4.46 -2.45 7.66
C PRO A 55 -5.65 -2.52 6.70
N ALA A 56 -6.47 -3.58 6.78
CA ALA A 56 -7.65 -3.72 5.94
C ALA A 56 -8.73 -2.67 6.26
N ALA A 57 -8.95 -2.37 7.55
CA ALA A 57 -9.88 -1.30 7.95
C ALA A 57 -9.35 0.08 7.55
N ARG A 58 -8.03 0.31 7.65
CA ARG A 58 -7.38 1.56 7.22
C ARG A 58 -7.53 1.76 5.70
N ARG A 59 -7.31 0.72 4.90
CA ARG A 59 -7.53 0.72 3.43
C ARG A 59 -8.96 1.10 3.08
N LEU A 60 -9.93 0.48 3.75
CA LEU A 60 -11.35 0.77 3.51
C LEU A 60 -11.71 2.23 3.85
N ALA A 61 -11.14 2.78 4.92
CA ALA A 61 -11.41 4.14 5.36
C ALA A 61 -10.68 5.22 4.53
N SER A 62 -9.44 4.94 4.10
CA SER A 62 -8.62 5.92 3.37
C SER A 62 -8.95 6.02 1.89
N LYS A 63 -9.64 5.03 1.31
CA LYS A 63 -9.80 4.86 -0.15
C LYS A 63 -8.47 4.93 -0.93
N ARG A 64 -7.33 4.84 -0.26
CA ARG A 64 -6.00 4.87 -0.88
C ARG A 64 -5.58 3.47 -1.23
N ALA A 65 -5.13 3.30 -2.45
CA ALA A 65 -4.36 2.14 -2.86
C ALA A 65 -3.02 2.16 -2.12
N ASP A 66 -2.62 1.04 -1.54
CA ASP A 66 -1.36 0.89 -0.78
C ASP A 66 -0.52 -0.29 -1.29
N ILE A 67 -0.79 -0.73 -2.52
CA ILE A 67 -0.09 -1.82 -3.17
C ILE A 67 0.70 -1.26 -4.35
N ILE A 68 2.00 -1.46 -4.34
CA ILE A 68 2.89 -1.21 -5.48
C ILE A 68 3.20 -2.56 -6.14
N ALA A 69 3.03 -2.65 -7.45
CA ALA A 69 3.45 -3.83 -8.20
C ALA A 69 4.86 -3.68 -8.73
N LEU A 70 5.71 -4.69 -8.54
CA LEU A 70 6.97 -4.83 -9.26
C LEU A 70 6.75 -5.81 -10.41
N VAL A 71 6.75 -5.29 -11.64
CA VAL A 71 6.54 -6.06 -12.87
C VAL A 71 7.89 -6.31 -13.52
N TYR A 72 8.18 -7.59 -13.74
CA TYR A 72 9.48 -8.01 -14.24
C TYR A 72 9.39 -9.26 -15.11
N ASP A 73 10.28 -9.34 -16.08
CA ASP A 73 10.60 -10.54 -16.85
C ASP A 73 12.13 -10.57 -16.97
N ASN A 74 12.78 -11.38 -16.15
CA ASN A 74 14.22 -11.26 -16.03
C ASN A 74 14.93 -12.60 -16.04
N PRO A 75 15.94 -12.74 -16.91
CA PRO A 75 16.80 -13.92 -16.97
C PRO A 75 17.87 -13.99 -15.87
N SER A 76 18.04 -12.93 -15.05
CA SER A 76 19.07 -12.86 -14.00
C SER A 76 18.47 -12.80 -12.61
N ASP A 77 18.53 -13.93 -11.88
CA ASP A 77 18.00 -14.04 -10.52
C ASP A 77 18.63 -13.00 -9.57
N ASN A 78 19.93 -12.76 -9.66
CA ASN A 78 20.63 -11.81 -8.80
C ASN A 78 20.16 -10.36 -9.01
N TYR A 79 19.89 -9.96 -10.24
CA TYR A 79 19.39 -8.62 -10.54
C TYR A 79 18.04 -8.42 -9.89
N ILE A 80 17.09 -9.33 -10.12
CA ILE A 80 15.73 -9.18 -9.62
C ILE A 80 15.65 -9.25 -8.10
N VAL A 81 16.46 -10.10 -7.45
CA VAL A 81 16.50 -10.18 -5.99
C VAL A 81 16.94 -8.86 -5.37
N ASN A 82 17.95 -8.19 -5.93
CA ASN A 82 18.41 -6.90 -5.42
C ASN A 82 17.34 -5.80 -5.58
N ILE A 83 16.65 -5.78 -6.71
CA ILE A 83 15.54 -4.85 -6.95
C ILE A 83 14.38 -5.13 -5.97
N GLN A 84 14.03 -6.39 -5.78
CA GLN A 84 12.98 -6.80 -4.83
C GLN A 84 13.33 -6.35 -3.41
N HIS A 85 14.57 -6.52 -2.96
CA HIS A 85 14.99 -6.06 -1.63
C HIS A 85 14.84 -4.55 -1.49
N GLY A 86 15.36 -3.76 -2.42
CA GLY A 86 15.25 -2.30 -2.36
C GLY A 86 13.79 -1.81 -2.44
N ALA A 87 13.00 -2.40 -3.33
CA ALA A 87 11.58 -2.07 -3.44
C ALA A 87 10.79 -2.45 -2.18
N LEU A 88 11.08 -3.62 -1.58
CA LEU A 88 10.43 -4.07 -0.35
C LEU A 88 10.77 -3.15 0.83
N GLU A 89 12.03 -2.79 0.98
CA GLU A 89 12.49 -1.88 2.04
C GLU A 89 11.81 -0.51 1.91
N ALA A 90 11.77 0.06 0.71
CA ALA A 90 11.11 1.34 0.44
C ALA A 90 9.59 1.26 0.69
N CYS A 91 8.93 0.20 0.24
CA CYS A 91 7.51 -0.02 0.48
C CYS A 91 7.21 -0.13 1.98
N GLN A 92 8.00 -0.87 2.75
CA GLN A 92 7.82 -1.01 4.19
C GLN A 92 7.99 0.32 4.93
N ALA A 93 8.98 1.12 4.55
CA ALA A 93 9.22 2.43 5.15
C ALA A 93 8.06 3.42 4.91
N LEU A 94 7.28 3.23 3.84
CA LEU A 94 6.19 4.11 3.42
C LEU A 94 4.79 3.50 3.64
N ASP A 95 4.69 2.39 4.37
CA ASP A 95 3.43 1.66 4.61
C ASP A 95 2.74 1.14 3.34
N TYR A 96 3.51 0.83 2.28
CA TYR A 96 3.03 0.12 1.09
C TYR A 96 3.30 -1.37 1.17
N SER A 97 2.48 -2.15 0.48
CA SER A 97 2.69 -3.57 0.21
C SER A 97 3.33 -3.75 -1.16
N LEU A 98 4.35 -4.60 -1.28
CA LEU A 98 4.94 -4.93 -2.57
C LEU A 98 4.28 -6.19 -3.15
N LEU A 99 3.75 -6.09 -4.35
CA LEU A 99 3.23 -7.21 -5.14
C LEU A 99 4.23 -7.58 -6.23
N LEU A 100 4.77 -8.79 -6.15
CA LEU A 100 5.63 -9.33 -7.21
C LEU A 100 4.78 -9.83 -8.36
N THR A 101 5.05 -9.35 -9.57
CA THR A 101 4.29 -9.66 -10.78
C THR A 101 5.25 -10.10 -11.88
N PRO A 102 5.66 -11.39 -11.89
CA PRO A 102 6.43 -11.91 -13.00
C PRO A 102 5.56 -11.94 -14.26
N CYS A 103 6.16 -11.65 -15.41
CA CYS A 103 5.47 -11.64 -16.68
C CYS A 103 6.39 -12.13 -17.81
N ASN A 104 5.85 -12.25 -19.02
CA ASN A 104 6.61 -12.43 -20.24
C ASN A 104 6.48 -11.16 -21.09
N TYR A 105 7.58 -10.41 -21.28
CA TYR A 105 7.56 -9.13 -22.01
C TYR A 105 7.22 -9.30 -23.50
N ARG A 106 7.28 -10.52 -24.02
CA ARG A 106 6.91 -10.85 -25.40
C ARG A 106 5.45 -11.25 -25.57
N ASP A 107 4.69 -11.33 -24.47
CA ASP A 107 3.26 -11.65 -24.56
C ASP A 107 2.50 -10.49 -25.23
N PRO A 108 1.80 -10.70 -26.35
CA PRO A 108 1.03 -9.66 -27.03
C PRO A 108 -0.09 -9.08 -26.16
N ASN A 109 -0.54 -9.81 -25.15
CA ASN A 109 -1.59 -9.36 -24.22
C ASN A 109 -1.04 -8.74 -22.93
N LEU A 110 0.27 -8.51 -22.83
CA LEU A 110 0.93 -8.03 -21.61
C LEU A 110 0.27 -6.74 -21.06
N ALA A 111 0.05 -5.76 -21.93
CA ALA A 111 -0.53 -4.48 -21.54
C ALA A 111 -1.93 -4.66 -20.92
N GLU A 112 -2.77 -5.45 -21.56
CA GLU A 112 -4.13 -5.73 -21.06
C GLU A 112 -4.09 -6.43 -19.70
N GLN A 113 -3.25 -7.45 -19.55
CA GLN A 113 -3.09 -8.20 -18.30
C GLN A 113 -2.63 -7.30 -17.15
N ILE A 114 -1.65 -6.43 -17.39
CA ILE A 114 -1.13 -5.50 -16.37
C ILE A 114 -2.19 -4.48 -15.99
N ILE A 115 -2.88 -3.87 -16.94
CA ILE A 115 -3.95 -2.91 -16.68
C ILE A 115 -5.09 -3.54 -15.89
N GLN A 116 -5.53 -4.73 -16.30
CA GLN A 116 -6.57 -5.46 -15.61
C GLN A 116 -6.17 -5.77 -14.15
N SER A 117 -4.95 -6.27 -13.95
CA SER A 117 -4.40 -6.53 -12.61
C SER A 117 -4.35 -5.25 -11.76
N ALA A 118 -3.89 -4.13 -12.35
CA ALA A 118 -3.80 -2.85 -11.66
C ALA A 118 -5.17 -2.36 -11.17
N ARG A 119 -6.18 -2.46 -12.01
CA ARG A 119 -7.55 -2.06 -11.67
C ARG A 119 -8.20 -3.00 -10.66
N GLN A 120 -8.09 -4.31 -10.84
CA GLN A 120 -8.69 -5.31 -9.93
C GLN A 120 -8.11 -5.25 -8.52
N ARG A 121 -6.82 -4.96 -8.41
CA ARG A 121 -6.10 -4.91 -7.13
C ARG A 121 -6.02 -3.50 -6.56
N ALA A 122 -6.53 -2.50 -7.29
CA ALA A 122 -6.42 -1.09 -6.94
C ALA A 122 -4.96 -0.71 -6.61
N LEU A 123 -4.04 -0.95 -7.55
CA LEU A 123 -2.63 -0.63 -7.35
C LEU A 123 -2.44 0.88 -7.18
N ALA A 124 -1.54 1.26 -6.28
CA ALA A 124 -1.10 2.65 -6.11
C ALA A 124 -0.13 3.07 -7.22
N GLY A 125 0.59 2.11 -7.79
CA GLY A 125 1.54 2.34 -8.87
C GLY A 125 2.29 1.07 -9.25
N ILE A 126 3.11 1.16 -10.29
CA ILE A 126 3.86 0.05 -10.87
C ILE A 126 5.33 0.42 -11.00
N ILE A 127 6.21 -0.50 -10.61
CA ILE A 127 7.64 -0.45 -10.93
C ILE A 127 7.88 -1.42 -12.08
N LEU A 128 8.40 -0.90 -13.19
CA LEU A 128 8.75 -1.69 -14.37
C LEU A 128 10.27 -1.88 -14.45
N THR A 129 10.72 -3.10 -14.63
CA THR A 129 12.14 -3.41 -14.85
C THR A 129 12.43 -3.80 -16.29
N PRO A 130 13.66 -3.61 -16.79
CA PRO A 130 14.04 -4.15 -18.09
C PRO A 130 13.87 -5.69 -18.16
N PRO A 131 13.46 -6.23 -19.30
CA PRO A 131 13.11 -5.58 -20.55
C PRO A 131 11.66 -5.08 -20.64
N VAL A 132 10.84 -5.29 -19.58
CA VAL A 132 9.42 -4.89 -19.56
C VAL A 132 9.26 -3.38 -19.68
N SER A 133 10.15 -2.62 -19.01
CA SER A 133 10.17 -1.15 -19.08
C SER A 133 10.42 -0.60 -20.47
N ASP A 134 10.90 -1.41 -21.41
CA ASP A 134 11.24 -1.03 -22.77
C ASP A 134 10.18 -1.44 -23.82
N VAL A 135 9.02 -1.95 -23.38
CA VAL A 135 7.90 -2.33 -24.25
C VAL A 135 7.03 -1.10 -24.57
N PRO A 136 7.11 -0.51 -25.78
CA PRO A 136 6.41 0.76 -26.08
C PRO A 136 4.89 0.65 -25.96
N SER A 137 4.31 -0.47 -26.40
CA SER A 137 2.87 -0.71 -26.32
C SER A 137 2.35 -0.76 -24.88
N LEU A 138 3.14 -1.30 -23.94
CA LEU A 138 2.78 -1.29 -22.51
C LEU A 138 2.80 0.12 -21.95
N ILE A 139 3.84 0.90 -22.25
CA ILE A 139 3.98 2.28 -21.78
C ILE A 139 2.81 3.13 -22.26
N THR A 140 2.52 3.12 -23.57
CA THR A 140 1.38 3.84 -24.13
C THR A 140 0.05 3.43 -23.46
N ALA A 141 -0.16 2.14 -23.25
CA ALA A 141 -1.39 1.65 -22.64
C ALA A 141 -1.53 2.04 -21.14
N LEU A 142 -0.43 2.11 -20.39
CA LEU A 142 -0.44 2.60 -19.00
C LEU A 142 -0.76 4.10 -18.93
N ASP A 143 -0.16 4.91 -19.83
CA ASP A 143 -0.45 6.34 -19.94
C ASP A 143 -1.92 6.59 -20.27
N GLU A 144 -2.47 5.89 -21.26
CA GLU A 144 -3.89 5.98 -21.66
C GLU A 144 -4.83 5.51 -20.54
N ALA A 145 -4.42 4.52 -19.74
CA ALA A 145 -5.20 4.01 -18.62
C ALA A 145 -5.12 4.89 -17.38
N GLY A 146 -4.23 5.90 -17.35
CA GLY A 146 -3.98 6.77 -16.19
C GLY A 146 -3.39 6.01 -14.99
N ILE A 147 -2.54 5.03 -15.24
CA ILE A 147 -1.90 4.22 -14.19
C ILE A 147 -0.50 4.77 -13.94
N ASP A 148 -0.20 5.14 -12.69
CA ASP A 148 1.11 5.65 -12.30
C ASP A 148 2.17 4.54 -12.35
N TYR A 149 3.31 4.81 -12.95
CA TYR A 149 4.43 3.88 -13.02
C TYR A 149 5.79 4.58 -12.98
N VAL A 150 6.80 3.81 -12.61
CA VAL A 150 8.21 4.19 -12.76
C VAL A 150 8.96 3.12 -13.57
N ARG A 151 9.97 3.55 -14.34
CA ARG A 151 10.86 2.67 -15.12
C ARG A 151 12.23 2.67 -14.47
N LEU A 152 12.79 1.48 -14.30
CA LEU A 152 14.18 1.30 -13.89
C LEU A 152 15.07 1.09 -15.09
#